data_4cce0e359ae50074144af0c9fcb451ec
#
_entry.id   4cce0e359ae50074144af0c9fcb451ec
#
_cell.length_a   1.000
_cell.length_b   1.000
_cell.length_c   1.000
_cell.angle_alpha   90.00
_cell.angle_beta   90.00
_cell.angle_gamma   90.00
#
_symmetry.space_group_name_H-M   'P 1'
#
loop_
_entity.id
_entity.type
_entity.pdbx_description
1 polymer ?
#
loop_
_entity_poly.entity_id
_entity_poly.type
_entity_poly.pdbx_seq_one_letter_code
_entity_poly.pdbx_strand_id
1 'polypeptide(L)'
;MKGNTLSEFINDLLTMGGPEKEYEYRGKRYFMESQPYEADPTQVEFVIFECFGDENYIFKCHGKTNADCVNEFEKAKIFDGRTIYEAHDDITVLYG
;
A
#
# COMPACT_ATOMS: atom_id res chain seq x y z
N MET A 1 -8.25 -10.18 -7.65
CA MET A 1 -6.84 -10.09 -7.25
C MET A 1 -6.18 -11.44 -7.42
N LYS A 2 -4.97 -11.47 -7.90
CA LYS A 2 -4.14 -12.67 -7.98
C LYS A 2 -3.03 -12.59 -6.93
N GLY A 3 -2.62 -13.73 -6.39
CA GLY A 3 -1.57 -13.83 -5.38
C GLY A 3 -2.06 -13.68 -3.94
N ASN A 4 -3.13 -12.96 -3.72
CA ASN A 4 -3.85 -12.86 -2.45
C ASN A 4 -5.35 -12.77 -2.74
N THR A 5 -6.18 -13.05 -1.74
CA THR A 5 -7.54 -12.54 -1.74
C THR A 5 -7.49 -11.07 -1.28
N LEU A 6 -8.50 -10.29 -1.59
CA LEU A 6 -8.57 -8.91 -1.12
C LEU A 6 -8.55 -8.84 0.42
N SER A 7 -9.26 -9.75 1.07
CA SER A 7 -9.30 -9.85 2.52
C SER A 7 -7.91 -10.12 3.13
N GLU A 8 -7.17 -11.06 2.56
CA GLU A 8 -5.79 -11.36 2.98
C GLU A 8 -4.89 -10.15 2.76
N PHE A 9 -5.01 -9.49 1.62
CA PHE A 9 -4.22 -8.32 1.27
C PHE A 9 -4.39 -7.21 2.33
N ILE A 10 -5.63 -6.84 2.62
CA ILE A 10 -5.92 -5.80 3.62
C ILE A 10 -5.47 -6.23 5.01
N ASN A 11 -5.74 -7.48 5.39
CA ASN A 11 -5.34 -7.98 6.71
C ASN A 11 -3.83 -7.96 6.91
N ASP A 12 -3.06 -8.32 5.88
CA ASP A 12 -1.59 -8.28 5.93
C ASP A 12 -1.08 -6.84 6.14
N LEU A 13 -1.74 -5.85 5.56
CA LEU A 13 -1.37 -4.45 5.77
C LEU A 13 -1.57 -4.01 7.22
N LEU A 14 -2.50 -4.65 7.93
CA LEU A 14 -2.82 -4.32 9.32
C LEU A 14 -1.94 -5.03 10.34
N THR A 15 -1.27 -6.11 9.93
CA THR A 15 -0.48 -6.95 10.84
C THR A 15 1.01 -6.63 10.81
N MET A 16 1.74 -7.05 11.82
CA MET A 16 3.21 -7.11 11.88
C MET A 16 3.95 -5.82 11.62
N GLY A 17 4.14 -4.87 12.16
CA GLY A 17 5.05 -3.74 11.92
C GLY A 17 4.93 -3.10 10.56
N GLY A 18 3.93 -3.47 9.79
CA GLY A 18 3.59 -2.81 8.55
C GLY A 18 3.78 -3.64 7.29
N PRO A 19 3.18 -3.19 6.23
CA PRO A 19 3.21 -3.90 4.97
C PRO A 19 4.59 -3.81 4.31
N GLU A 20 4.96 -4.92 3.69
CA GLU A 20 6.05 -4.97 2.73
C GLU A 20 5.55 -5.85 1.60
N LYS A 21 4.96 -5.23 0.58
CA LYS A 21 4.36 -5.92 -0.55
C LYS A 21 4.83 -5.33 -1.87
N GLU A 22 4.87 -6.20 -2.87
CA GLU A 22 5.05 -5.79 -4.26
C GLU A 22 3.83 -6.25 -5.05
N TYR A 23 3.27 -5.35 -5.83
CA TYR A 23 2.13 -5.70 -6.68
C TYR A 23 2.29 -5.11 -8.08
N GLU A 24 1.59 -5.71 -9.03
CA GLU A 24 1.48 -5.22 -10.40
C GLU A 24 0.06 -4.73 -10.65
N TYR A 25 -0.04 -3.56 -11.27
CA TYR A 25 -1.29 -2.97 -11.67
C TYR A 25 -1.12 -2.33 -13.05
N ARG A 26 -1.88 -2.83 -14.02
CA ARG A 26 -1.88 -2.33 -15.42
C ARG A 26 -0.47 -2.22 -16.01
N GLY A 27 0.34 -3.26 -15.83
CA GLY A 27 1.67 -3.37 -16.43
C GLY A 27 2.76 -2.64 -15.68
N LYS A 28 2.48 -2.01 -14.56
CA LYS A 28 3.46 -1.34 -13.70
C LYS A 28 3.57 -2.05 -12.37
N ARG A 29 4.76 -2.04 -11.79
CA ARG A 29 5.04 -2.60 -10.47
C ARG A 29 5.16 -1.53 -9.43
N TYR A 30 4.66 -1.84 -8.24
CA TYR A 30 4.66 -0.93 -7.10
C TYR A 30 5.10 -1.64 -5.84
N PHE A 31 5.84 -0.90 -4.99
CA PHE A 31 6.15 -1.32 -3.64
C PHE A 31 5.28 -0.59 -2.64
N MET A 32 4.82 -1.35 -1.63
CA MET A 32 4.15 -0.82 -0.45
C MET A 32 5.07 -1.05 0.73
N GLU A 33 5.38 0.00 1.46
CA GLU A 33 6.26 -0.06 2.63
C GLU A 33 5.70 0.74 3.80
N SER A 34 6.01 0.27 5.01
CA SER A 34 5.76 1.00 6.24
C SER A 34 7.08 1.20 6.97
N GLN A 35 7.27 2.37 7.55
CA GLN A 35 8.50 2.76 8.23
C GLN A 35 8.18 3.78 9.32
N PRO A 36 9.10 4.02 10.28
CA PRO A 36 8.95 5.12 11.21
C PRO A 36 8.89 6.43 10.45
N TYR A 37 7.96 7.31 10.84
CA TYR A 37 7.84 8.62 10.22
C TYR A 37 9.06 9.48 10.61
N GLU A 38 9.75 10.02 9.64
CA GLU A 38 11.00 10.75 9.87
C GLU A 38 10.83 11.96 10.78
N ALA A 39 9.76 12.73 10.58
CA ALA A 39 9.49 13.93 11.37
C ALA A 39 9.02 13.61 12.81
N ASP A 40 8.48 12.43 13.05
CA ASP A 40 8.03 11.95 14.36
C ASP A 40 8.10 10.43 14.41
N PRO A 41 9.24 9.85 14.89
CA PRO A 41 9.42 8.40 14.91
C PRO A 41 8.45 7.62 15.79
N THR A 42 7.62 8.28 16.58
CA THR A 42 6.53 7.63 17.33
C THR A 42 5.34 7.30 16.43
N GLN A 43 5.33 7.84 15.22
CA GLN A 43 4.31 7.58 14.21
C GLN A 43 4.84 6.64 13.13
N VAL A 44 3.91 6.09 12.36
CA VAL A 44 4.18 5.20 11.23
C VAL A 44 3.92 5.97 9.94
N GLU A 45 4.80 5.79 8.96
CA GLU A 45 4.59 6.28 7.60
C GLU A 45 4.34 5.09 6.67
N PHE A 46 3.30 5.18 5.85
CA PHE A 46 2.95 4.20 4.83
C PHE A 46 3.14 4.85 3.47
N VAL A 47 3.92 4.20 2.60
CA VAL A 47 4.21 4.71 1.27
C VAL A 47 3.98 3.66 0.21
N ILE A 48 3.58 4.11 -0.98
CA ILE A 48 3.51 3.27 -2.18
C ILE A 48 4.23 4.02 -3.29
N PHE A 49 5.19 3.36 -3.91
CA PHE A 49 5.97 3.96 -5.00
C PHE A 49 6.18 2.97 -6.15
N GLU A 50 6.40 3.51 -7.33
CA GLU A 50 6.65 2.72 -8.52
C GLU A 50 8.05 2.13 -8.49
N CYS A 51 8.15 0.80 -8.73
CA CYS A 51 9.43 0.10 -8.81
C CYS A 51 10.20 0.48 -10.07
N PHE A 52 11.51 0.48 -9.97
CA PHE A 52 12.42 0.68 -11.11
C PHE A 52 12.30 2.04 -11.80
N GLY A 53 11.65 2.99 -11.18
CA GLY A 53 11.60 4.37 -11.60
C GLY A 53 12.32 5.28 -10.61
N ASP A 54 12.37 6.54 -10.91
CA ASP A 54 12.65 7.55 -9.91
C ASP A 54 11.59 7.41 -8.83
N GLU A 55 11.93 7.62 -7.57
CA GLU A 55 11.04 7.46 -6.42
C GLU A 55 9.71 8.22 -6.63
N ASN A 56 8.84 7.64 -7.41
CA ASN A 56 7.55 8.20 -7.74
C ASN A 56 6.51 7.67 -6.77
N TYR A 57 6.28 8.41 -5.70
CA TYR A 57 5.28 8.04 -4.71
C TYR A 57 3.89 8.32 -5.24
N ILE A 58 3.06 7.29 -5.29
CA ILE A 58 1.65 7.43 -5.67
C ILE A 58 0.74 7.57 -4.45
N PHE A 59 1.25 7.21 -3.27
CA PHE A 59 0.54 7.35 -2.02
C PHE A 59 1.53 7.51 -0.87
N LYS A 60 1.20 8.40 0.06
CA LYS A 60 2.03 8.67 1.23
C LYS A 60 1.16 9.20 2.34
N CYS A 61 1.19 8.56 3.49
CA CYS A 61 0.49 9.04 4.68
C CYS A 61 1.24 8.64 5.93
N HIS A 62 0.94 9.28 7.04
CA HIS A 62 1.44 8.92 8.34
C HIS A 62 0.33 8.97 9.38
N GLY A 63 0.50 8.24 10.46
CA GLY A 63 -0.46 8.18 11.54
C GLY A 63 0.13 7.51 12.77
N LYS A 64 -0.64 7.43 13.83
CA LYS A 64 -0.19 6.84 15.09
C LYS A 64 0.02 5.33 14.97
N THR A 65 -0.77 4.68 14.13
CA THR A 65 -0.74 3.23 13.94
C THR A 65 -0.83 2.88 12.46
N ASN A 66 -0.46 1.64 12.13
CA ASN A 66 -0.69 1.08 10.81
C ASN A 66 -2.15 1.13 10.41
N ALA A 67 -3.05 0.85 11.33
CA ALA A 67 -4.50 0.87 11.07
C ALA A 67 -4.97 2.24 10.58
N ASP A 68 -4.43 3.32 11.12
CA ASP A 68 -4.74 4.67 10.67
C ASP A 68 -4.33 4.88 9.22
N CYS A 69 -3.13 4.45 8.85
CA CYS A 69 -2.63 4.54 7.49
C CYS A 69 -3.40 3.66 6.51
N VAL A 70 -3.71 2.43 6.90
CA VAL A 70 -4.50 1.51 6.07
C VAL A 70 -5.90 2.05 5.85
N ASN A 71 -6.51 2.65 6.85
CA ASN A 71 -7.81 3.30 6.72
C ASN A 71 -7.79 4.41 5.67
N GLU A 72 -6.74 5.21 5.63
CA GLU A 72 -6.55 6.23 4.60
C GLU A 72 -6.33 5.59 3.21
N PHE A 73 -5.53 4.53 3.14
CA PHE A 73 -5.31 3.78 1.91
C PHE A 73 -6.61 3.22 1.33
N GLU A 74 -7.47 2.66 2.17
CA GLU A 74 -8.75 2.07 1.75
C GLU A 74 -9.67 3.09 1.08
N LYS A 75 -9.55 4.36 1.43
CA LYS A 75 -10.35 5.45 0.87
C LYS A 75 -9.68 6.11 -0.33
N ALA A 76 -8.38 5.90 -0.50
CA ALA A 76 -7.59 6.59 -1.51
C ALA A 76 -7.92 6.08 -2.92
N LYS A 77 -8.20 7.00 -3.82
CA LYS A 77 -8.52 6.69 -5.23
C LYS A 77 -7.25 6.73 -6.08
N ILE A 78 -6.25 5.93 -5.71
CA ILE A 78 -4.94 5.92 -6.35
C ILE A 78 -4.82 4.97 -7.55
N PHE A 79 -5.86 4.20 -7.82
CA PHE A 79 -5.90 3.24 -8.93
C PHE A 79 -6.72 3.81 -10.09
N ASP A 80 -6.20 4.83 -10.75
CA ASP A 80 -6.88 5.53 -11.84
C ASP A 80 -8.26 6.08 -11.41
N GLY A 81 -8.31 6.73 -10.27
CA GLY A 81 -9.53 7.30 -9.71
C GLY A 81 -10.44 6.30 -9.00
N ARG A 82 -9.95 5.07 -8.79
CA ARG A 82 -10.66 4.01 -8.06
C ARG A 82 -9.94 3.68 -6.76
N THR A 83 -10.71 3.19 -5.78
CA THR A 83 -10.15 2.63 -4.55
C THR A 83 -9.64 1.21 -4.78
N ILE A 84 -8.94 0.65 -3.79
CA ILE A 84 -8.52 -0.75 -3.82
C ILE A 84 -9.72 -1.70 -3.98
N TYR A 85 -10.85 -1.39 -3.38
CA TYR A 85 -12.06 -2.21 -3.47
C TYR A 85 -12.64 -2.22 -4.88
N GLU A 86 -12.48 -1.13 -5.61
CA GLU A 86 -12.94 -1.02 -7.00
C GLU A 86 -11.95 -1.61 -8.00
N ALA A 87 -10.66 -1.54 -7.68
CA ALA A 87 -9.58 -1.90 -8.61
C ALA A 87 -8.98 -3.30 -8.38
N HIS A 88 -9.35 -4.01 -7.30
CA HIS A 88 -8.63 -5.23 -6.89
C HIS A 88 -8.56 -6.32 -7.96
N ASP A 89 -9.53 -6.42 -8.84
CA ASP A 89 -9.51 -7.42 -9.92
C ASP A 89 -8.34 -7.22 -10.90
N ASP A 90 -7.83 -6.00 -11.01
CA ASP A 90 -6.73 -5.64 -11.89
C ASP A 90 -5.36 -5.75 -11.20
N ILE A 91 -5.30 -6.21 -9.97
CA ILE A 91 -4.08 -6.28 -9.17
C ILE A 91 -3.58 -7.71 -9.04
N THR A 92 -2.27 -7.87 -9.26
CA THR A 92 -1.55 -9.13 -8.99
C THR A 92 -0.51 -8.86 -7.91
N VAL A 93 -0.60 -9.57 -6.80
CA VAL A 93 0.41 -9.50 -5.74
C VAL A 93 1.59 -10.38 -6.12
N LEU A 94 2.78 -9.80 -6.20
CA LEU A 94 4.00 -10.47 -6.63
C LEU A 94 4.83 -10.94 -5.44
N TYR A 95 4.74 -10.23 -4.31
CA TYR A 95 5.48 -10.51 -3.10
C TYR A 95 4.71 -10.00 -1.88
N GLY A 96 4.80 -10.73 -0.80
CA GLY A 96 4.08 -10.41 0.44
C GLY A 96 2.78 -11.25 0.61
#